data_a7dba947cf0bcdffdc304a562a6e26c0
#
_entry.id   a7dba947cf0bcdffdc304a562a6e26c0
#
_cell.length_a   1.000
_cell.length_b   1.000
_cell.length_c   1.000
_cell.angle_alpha   90.00
_cell.angle_beta   90.00
_cell.angle_gamma   90.00
#
_symmetry.space_group_name_H-M   'P 1'
#
loop_
_entity.id
_entity.type
_entity.pdbx_description
1 polymer ?
#
loop_
_entity_poly.entity_id
_entity_poly.type
_entity_poly.pdbx_seq_one_letter_code
_entity_poly.pdbx_strand_id
1 'polypeptide(L)'
;MNAKELIDVYISFFEKRGHKRIANSPLVPENDPTTLFTSSGMQPLIQYLLGQPHPSGNRLVDVQNSFRAQDIEEVGDNRHTTFFRMLGNWSLGDYFKKEEIPWLWEFLTVELGLPKEKLYITVFNGDENVEFDSESEEIWKEVLIKSFGSAQDHRIFKGDVSMNWWSRSGVPANMPIGEPGGPDSEVYYRFDDIEHAKECQDNPVDCECGKFLEIANAVFMQYIKTNKGFENLPKQNVDFGGGLERLLAAVENKSDVFQTSLFTPIIKAIEDETNTEYGIKNKEFRIITDHLIASAFIIANGVIPSKTEQGYILRRLLRRAFDNFKQLGGKDISPIIHKIVEQYSQTDEVLKEKYEEIKLVILEEKQGYEKTISRATKIVDEIHVTEGSGVGMEIKEISADDAFKMYTTHGLSPTQIKSLGYSFNEQEFAEKMKGHKDLSRTASSGMFKGGLADHSEATIMGHTATHLLHQALRDVLGNQLHQTGSNITTERVRFDFNYDKSLTAEELKKVEDIVNEKIKENLPVHFEIMPLQKAKDLGAIGLFDDKYQADVKVYFVGDYSKEFCGGPHVDFTGKLKRFKILKQDNIGHGQRRIYAVVNY
;
A
#
# COMPACT_ATOMS: atom_id res chain seq x y z
N MET A 1 -26.81 12.54 -3.36
CA MET A 1 -26.47 11.16 -2.96
C MET A 1 -25.16 11.23 -2.19
N ASN A 2 -25.10 10.73 -0.97
CA ASN A 2 -23.86 10.68 -0.19
C ASN A 2 -23.10 9.35 -0.43
N ALA A 3 -21.91 9.22 0.15
CA ALA A 3 -21.04 8.04 -0.06
C ALA A 3 -21.71 6.71 0.36
N LYS A 4 -22.44 6.71 1.50
CA LYS A 4 -23.15 5.52 1.98
C LYS A 4 -24.29 5.13 1.04
N GLU A 5 -25.10 6.09 0.61
CA GLU A 5 -26.18 5.86 -0.35
C GLU A 5 -25.66 5.30 -1.68
N LEU A 6 -24.52 5.81 -2.17
CA LEU A 6 -23.88 5.32 -3.39
C LEU A 6 -23.43 3.85 -3.23
N ILE A 7 -22.81 3.51 -2.10
CA ILE A 7 -22.44 2.13 -1.76
C ILE A 7 -23.68 1.22 -1.76
N ASP A 8 -24.73 1.63 -1.05
CA ASP A 8 -25.96 0.84 -0.94
C ASP A 8 -26.63 0.60 -2.31
N VAL A 9 -26.66 1.63 -3.17
CA VAL A 9 -27.17 1.52 -4.55
C VAL A 9 -26.33 0.55 -5.36
N TYR A 10 -24.99 0.67 -5.32
CA TYR A 10 -24.09 -0.21 -6.07
C TYR A 10 -24.24 -1.68 -5.67
N ILE A 11 -24.15 -1.97 -4.37
CA ILE A 11 -24.29 -3.34 -3.86
C ILE A 11 -25.65 -3.92 -4.28
N SER A 12 -26.75 -3.17 -4.06
CA SER A 12 -28.10 -3.62 -4.42
C SER A 12 -28.27 -3.86 -5.92
N PHE A 13 -27.62 -3.06 -6.76
CA PHE A 13 -27.67 -3.19 -8.21
C PHE A 13 -27.07 -4.52 -8.68
N PHE A 14 -25.92 -4.91 -8.14
CA PHE A 14 -25.26 -6.16 -8.50
C PHE A 14 -25.87 -7.38 -7.78
N GLU A 15 -26.35 -7.25 -6.54
CA GLU A 15 -27.10 -8.33 -5.87
C GLU A 15 -28.35 -8.75 -6.65
N LYS A 16 -29.11 -7.79 -7.23
CA LYS A 16 -30.24 -8.08 -8.12
C LYS A 16 -29.81 -8.85 -9.39
N ARG A 17 -28.53 -8.81 -9.76
CA ARG A 17 -27.94 -9.54 -10.89
C ARG A 17 -27.26 -10.85 -10.48
N GLY A 18 -27.51 -11.30 -9.23
CA GLY A 18 -27.04 -12.58 -8.71
C GLY A 18 -25.64 -12.55 -8.10
N HIS A 19 -25.04 -11.36 -7.94
CA HIS A 19 -23.76 -11.24 -7.22
C HIS A 19 -23.94 -11.48 -5.72
N LYS A 20 -22.91 -12.04 -5.12
CA LYS A 20 -22.83 -12.22 -3.67
C LYS A 20 -21.88 -11.17 -3.08
N ARG A 21 -22.39 -10.43 -2.11
CA ARG A 21 -21.56 -9.51 -1.36
C ARG A 21 -20.52 -10.29 -0.56
N ILE A 22 -19.25 -9.89 -0.72
CA ILE A 22 -18.13 -10.42 0.07
C ILE A 22 -17.65 -9.38 1.07
N ALA A 23 -16.88 -9.81 2.05
CA ALA A 23 -16.32 -8.92 3.06
C ALA A 23 -15.13 -8.12 2.50
N ASN A 24 -15.00 -6.88 2.93
CA ASN A 24 -13.84 -6.05 2.67
C ASN A 24 -12.58 -6.71 3.27
N SER A 25 -11.56 -6.90 2.45
CA SER A 25 -10.29 -7.47 2.90
C SER A 25 -9.48 -6.45 3.69
N PRO A 26 -8.65 -6.87 4.66
CA PRO A 26 -7.80 -5.96 5.40
C PRO A 26 -6.93 -5.10 4.49
N LEU A 27 -6.76 -3.83 4.85
CA LEU A 27 -5.89 -2.89 4.11
C LEU A 27 -4.42 -3.32 4.16
N VAL A 28 -4.02 -4.02 5.20
CA VAL A 28 -2.72 -4.69 5.31
C VAL A 28 -2.92 -6.17 4.95
N PRO A 29 -2.41 -6.64 3.80
CA PRO A 29 -2.61 -8.01 3.35
C PRO A 29 -2.01 -9.01 4.35
N GLU A 30 -2.78 -10.00 4.73
CA GLU A 30 -2.34 -11.00 5.71
C GLU A 30 -1.43 -12.08 5.10
N ASN A 31 -1.62 -12.39 3.82
CA ASN A 31 -0.97 -13.52 3.15
C ASN A 31 -0.20 -13.15 1.87
N ASP A 32 0.00 -11.86 1.59
CA ASP A 32 0.78 -11.39 0.45
C ASP A 32 2.03 -10.63 0.92
N PRO A 33 3.20 -11.30 1.04
CA PRO A 33 4.44 -10.64 1.42
C PRO A 33 5.03 -9.75 0.32
N THR A 34 4.44 -9.75 -0.88
CA THR A 34 4.93 -9.00 -2.04
C THR A 34 4.41 -7.58 -2.08
N THR A 35 3.34 -7.27 -1.32
CA THR A 35 2.75 -5.94 -1.23
C THR A 35 2.56 -5.50 0.22
N LEU A 36 2.78 -4.21 0.48
CA LEU A 36 2.61 -3.65 1.82
C LEU A 36 1.15 -3.38 2.16
N PHE A 37 0.33 -3.09 1.16
CA PHE A 37 -1.07 -2.73 1.32
C PHE A 37 -1.92 -3.31 0.20
N THR A 38 -3.19 -3.53 0.49
CA THR A 38 -4.21 -3.84 -0.51
C THR A 38 -4.45 -2.59 -1.37
N SER A 39 -4.09 -2.67 -2.65
CA SER A 39 -4.09 -1.54 -3.59
C SER A 39 -5.27 -1.54 -4.56
N SER A 40 -6.06 -2.63 -4.59
CA SER A 40 -7.25 -2.78 -5.43
C SER A 40 -8.18 -3.88 -4.92
N GLY A 41 -9.42 -3.85 -5.35
CA GLY A 41 -10.43 -4.86 -4.99
C GLY A 41 -10.10 -6.27 -5.49
N MET A 42 -9.41 -6.36 -6.61
CA MET A 42 -9.00 -7.62 -7.21
C MET A 42 -7.87 -8.32 -6.46
N GLN A 43 -6.98 -7.59 -5.80
CA GLN A 43 -5.78 -8.15 -5.20
C GLN A 43 -6.06 -9.34 -4.25
N PRO A 44 -7.07 -9.30 -3.36
CA PRO A 44 -7.43 -10.45 -2.54
C PRO A 44 -8.02 -11.64 -3.33
N LEU A 45 -8.46 -11.40 -4.57
CA LEU A 45 -9.18 -12.37 -5.39
C LEU A 45 -8.31 -13.04 -6.46
N ILE A 46 -7.02 -12.75 -6.54
CA ILE A 46 -6.11 -13.25 -7.60
C ILE A 46 -6.18 -14.77 -7.76
N GLN A 47 -6.19 -15.53 -6.68
CA GLN A 47 -6.26 -17.00 -6.75
C GLN A 47 -7.55 -17.51 -7.41
N TYR A 48 -8.66 -16.80 -7.24
CA TYR A 48 -9.96 -17.17 -7.82
C TYR A 48 -10.03 -16.77 -9.30
N LEU A 49 -9.43 -15.66 -9.68
CA LEU A 49 -9.26 -15.25 -11.06
C LEU A 49 -8.33 -16.21 -11.84
N LEU A 50 -7.42 -16.89 -11.14
CA LEU A 50 -6.58 -17.97 -11.68
C LEU A 50 -7.29 -19.34 -11.71
N GLY A 51 -8.58 -19.41 -11.34
CA GLY A 51 -9.42 -20.59 -11.53
C GLY A 51 -9.73 -21.40 -10.28
N GLN A 52 -9.27 -20.97 -9.09
CA GLN A 52 -9.76 -21.59 -7.85
C GLN A 52 -11.24 -21.22 -7.63
N PRO A 53 -12.09 -22.15 -7.15
CA PRO A 53 -13.48 -21.84 -6.86
C PRO A 53 -13.59 -20.92 -5.62
N HIS A 54 -14.34 -19.83 -5.73
CA HIS A 54 -14.62 -18.97 -4.59
C HIS A 54 -15.80 -19.54 -3.76
N PRO A 55 -15.72 -19.52 -2.41
CA PRO A 55 -16.80 -20.10 -1.55
C PRO A 55 -18.18 -19.46 -1.77
N SER A 56 -18.23 -18.18 -2.13
CA SER A 56 -19.48 -17.44 -2.37
C SER A 56 -20.00 -17.57 -3.81
N GLY A 57 -19.33 -18.30 -4.70
CA GLY A 57 -19.73 -18.50 -6.09
C GLY A 57 -18.96 -17.67 -7.09
N ASN A 58 -19.48 -17.52 -8.31
CA ASN A 58 -18.77 -16.95 -9.45
C ASN A 58 -19.08 -15.46 -9.70
N ARG A 59 -20.11 -14.89 -9.07
CA ARG A 59 -20.47 -13.46 -9.16
C ARG A 59 -20.30 -12.84 -7.78
N LEU A 60 -19.34 -11.93 -7.68
CA LEU A 60 -18.98 -11.28 -6.42
C LEU A 60 -19.13 -9.77 -6.52
N VAL A 61 -19.45 -9.12 -5.41
CA VAL A 61 -19.51 -7.66 -5.30
C VAL A 61 -19.00 -7.20 -3.94
N ASP A 62 -18.24 -6.10 -3.90
CA ASP A 62 -17.70 -5.52 -2.67
C ASP A 62 -17.43 -4.02 -2.85
N VAL A 63 -17.07 -3.38 -1.73
CA VAL A 63 -16.47 -2.04 -1.69
C VAL A 63 -15.17 -2.15 -0.90
N GLN A 64 -14.07 -2.32 -1.60
CA GLN A 64 -12.77 -2.60 -1.02
C GLN A 64 -12.02 -1.32 -0.64
N ASN A 65 -11.66 -1.19 0.64
CA ASN A 65 -10.72 -0.18 1.09
C ASN A 65 -9.33 -0.44 0.49
N SER A 66 -8.80 0.54 -0.21
CA SER A 66 -7.54 0.41 -0.97
C SER A 66 -6.59 1.55 -0.64
N PHE A 67 -5.29 1.25 -0.66
CA PHE A 67 -4.25 2.25 -0.41
C PHE A 67 -3.10 2.10 -1.40
N ARG A 68 -2.71 3.21 -2.05
CA ARG A 68 -1.62 3.30 -3.03
C ARG A 68 -0.51 4.20 -2.54
N ALA A 69 0.58 3.60 -2.06
CA ALA A 69 1.74 4.34 -1.54
C ALA A 69 2.52 5.11 -2.63
N GLN A 70 2.41 4.69 -3.90
CA GLN A 70 3.03 5.40 -5.02
C GLN A 70 2.43 6.78 -5.26
N ASP A 71 1.15 6.97 -4.93
CA ASP A 71 0.40 8.20 -5.21
C ASP A 71 0.64 9.30 -4.14
N ILE A 72 1.42 9.02 -3.08
CA ILE A 72 1.68 9.97 -1.98
C ILE A 72 2.19 11.33 -2.49
N GLU A 73 3.06 11.35 -3.50
CA GLU A 73 3.62 12.60 -4.02
C GLU A 73 2.67 13.35 -4.96
N GLU A 74 1.69 12.66 -5.53
CA GLU A 74 0.70 13.22 -6.45
C GLU A 74 -0.43 13.92 -5.68
N VAL A 75 -0.67 13.51 -4.42
CA VAL A 75 -1.67 14.16 -3.56
C VAL A 75 -1.34 15.64 -3.35
N GLY A 76 -2.32 16.46 -3.66
CA GLY A 76 -2.26 17.92 -3.63
C GLY A 76 -2.96 18.55 -4.83
N ASP A 77 -3.16 17.79 -5.90
CA ASP A 77 -4.07 18.15 -6.97
C ASP A 77 -5.55 17.90 -6.56
N ASN A 78 -6.49 18.06 -7.48
CA ASN A 78 -7.92 17.99 -7.21
C ASN A 78 -8.54 16.58 -7.36
N ARG A 79 -7.75 15.52 -7.59
CA ARG A 79 -8.25 14.19 -7.96
C ARG A 79 -7.51 13.00 -7.36
N HIS A 80 -6.23 13.14 -6.97
CA HIS A 80 -5.45 12.04 -6.40
C HIS A 80 -5.64 11.91 -4.90
N THR A 81 -5.89 10.68 -4.47
CA THR A 81 -5.95 10.26 -3.07
C THR A 81 -5.12 9.00 -2.89
N THR A 82 -4.44 8.85 -1.74
CA THR A 82 -3.70 7.63 -1.42
C THR A 82 -4.61 6.53 -0.92
N PHE A 83 -5.58 6.89 -0.09
CA PHE A 83 -6.65 6.00 0.36
C PHE A 83 -7.92 6.28 -0.46
N PHE A 84 -8.55 5.23 -0.94
CA PHE A 84 -9.83 5.30 -1.64
C PHE A 84 -10.60 3.99 -1.46
N ARG A 85 -11.89 4.04 -1.76
CA ARG A 85 -12.77 2.87 -1.73
C ARG A 85 -13.10 2.46 -3.16
N MET A 86 -12.76 1.22 -3.50
CA MET A 86 -13.02 0.66 -4.82
C MET A 86 -14.33 -0.11 -4.79
N LEU A 87 -15.33 0.37 -5.50
CA LEU A 87 -16.52 -0.40 -5.85
C LEU A 87 -16.07 -1.49 -6.82
N GLY A 88 -16.29 -2.75 -6.49
CA GLY A 88 -15.84 -3.87 -7.30
C GLY A 88 -16.93 -4.90 -7.57
N ASN A 89 -17.04 -5.37 -8.81
CA ASN A 89 -17.79 -6.58 -9.16
C ASN A 89 -16.94 -7.51 -10.01
N TRP A 90 -17.08 -8.79 -9.76
CA TRP A 90 -16.27 -9.82 -10.41
C TRP A 90 -17.10 -10.92 -10.99
N SER A 91 -16.70 -11.36 -12.20
CA SER A 91 -17.15 -12.58 -12.83
C SER A 91 -15.99 -13.58 -12.86
N LEU A 92 -16.15 -14.72 -12.21
CA LEU A 92 -15.17 -15.79 -12.21
C LEU A 92 -15.57 -16.86 -13.25
N GLY A 93 -15.49 -16.48 -14.53
CA GLY A 93 -15.84 -17.33 -15.66
C GLY A 93 -17.35 -17.55 -15.84
N ASP A 94 -18.18 -16.57 -15.53
CA ASP A 94 -19.65 -16.64 -15.66
C ASP A 94 -20.14 -15.69 -16.78
N TYR A 95 -20.08 -14.38 -16.57
CA TYR A 95 -20.42 -13.36 -17.59
C TYR A 95 -19.16 -12.62 -18.06
N PHE A 96 -19.29 -11.86 -19.17
CA PHE A 96 -18.17 -11.12 -19.75
C PHE A 96 -18.63 -9.78 -20.32
N LYS A 97 -17.97 -9.26 -21.37
CA LYS A 97 -18.17 -7.94 -21.97
C LYS A 97 -19.64 -7.62 -22.31
N LYS A 98 -20.39 -8.61 -22.84
CA LYS A 98 -21.78 -8.44 -23.31
C LYS A 98 -22.75 -8.10 -22.19
N GLU A 99 -22.48 -8.54 -20.98
CA GLU A 99 -23.26 -8.22 -19.81
C GLU A 99 -22.68 -7.02 -19.06
N GLU A 100 -21.35 -7.02 -18.82
CA GLU A 100 -20.70 -5.99 -18.00
C GLU A 100 -20.85 -4.58 -18.57
N ILE A 101 -20.57 -4.38 -19.87
CA ILE A 101 -20.60 -3.06 -20.49
C ILE A 101 -22.01 -2.44 -20.43
N PRO A 102 -23.10 -3.13 -20.80
CA PRO A 102 -24.47 -2.60 -20.62
C PRO A 102 -24.84 -2.35 -19.14
N TRP A 103 -24.41 -3.21 -18.20
CA TRP A 103 -24.69 -3.00 -16.78
C TRP A 103 -23.95 -1.78 -16.23
N LEU A 104 -22.70 -1.59 -16.61
CA LEU A 104 -21.94 -0.40 -16.25
C LEU A 104 -22.64 0.87 -16.74
N TRP A 105 -23.05 0.90 -18.00
CA TRP A 105 -23.78 2.05 -18.56
C TRP A 105 -25.12 2.31 -17.84
N GLU A 106 -25.88 1.26 -17.56
CA GLU A 106 -27.14 1.33 -16.81
C GLU A 106 -26.90 1.88 -15.40
N PHE A 107 -25.89 1.34 -14.70
CA PHE A 107 -25.53 1.81 -13.36
C PHE A 107 -25.21 3.32 -13.35
N LEU A 108 -24.34 3.76 -14.26
CA LEU A 108 -23.93 5.17 -14.32
C LEU A 108 -25.07 6.12 -14.71
N THR A 109 -25.88 5.74 -15.71
CA THR A 109 -26.88 6.65 -16.29
C THR A 109 -28.27 6.55 -15.67
N VAL A 110 -28.65 5.38 -15.14
CA VAL A 110 -30.00 5.15 -14.57
C VAL A 110 -29.93 5.17 -13.04
N GLU A 111 -29.06 4.38 -12.42
CA GLU A 111 -29.00 4.29 -10.95
C GLU A 111 -28.35 5.53 -10.34
N LEU A 112 -27.23 6.00 -10.90
CA LEU A 112 -26.56 7.23 -10.44
C LEU A 112 -27.10 8.50 -11.11
N GLY A 113 -27.86 8.38 -12.22
CA GLY A 113 -28.42 9.51 -12.91
C GLY A 113 -27.40 10.46 -13.54
N LEU A 114 -26.20 9.97 -13.88
CA LEU A 114 -25.20 10.81 -14.52
C LEU A 114 -25.66 11.26 -15.92
N PRO A 115 -25.43 12.53 -16.30
CA PRO A 115 -25.74 13.02 -17.64
C PRO A 115 -24.90 12.25 -18.67
N LYS A 116 -25.56 11.46 -19.50
CA LYS A 116 -24.90 10.63 -20.53
C LYS A 116 -24.06 11.46 -21.51
N GLU A 117 -24.40 12.72 -21.71
CA GLU A 117 -23.66 13.68 -22.52
C GLU A 117 -22.28 14.04 -21.96
N LYS A 118 -22.04 13.75 -20.69
CA LYS A 118 -20.74 13.97 -20.00
C LYS A 118 -19.88 12.73 -19.92
N LEU A 119 -20.36 11.57 -20.39
CA LEU A 119 -19.65 10.31 -20.34
C LEU A 119 -18.89 10.04 -21.65
N TYR A 120 -17.64 9.65 -21.50
CA TYR A 120 -16.70 9.29 -22.56
C TYR A 120 -16.07 7.95 -22.24
N ILE A 121 -15.72 7.17 -23.25
CA ILE A 121 -15.28 5.79 -23.11
C ILE A 121 -13.92 5.62 -23.78
N THR A 122 -13.06 4.79 -23.17
CA THR A 122 -11.86 4.31 -23.83
C THR A 122 -11.91 2.80 -24.01
N VAL A 123 -11.25 2.30 -25.05
CA VAL A 123 -11.07 0.87 -25.34
C VAL A 123 -9.64 0.62 -25.79
N PHE A 124 -9.13 -0.58 -25.54
CA PHE A 124 -7.76 -0.95 -25.89
C PHE A 124 -7.51 -0.95 -27.39
N ASN A 125 -6.51 -0.20 -27.83
CA ASN A 125 -6.14 -0.04 -29.25
C ASN A 125 -5.36 -1.22 -29.84
N GLY A 126 -4.93 -2.17 -29.00
CA GLY A 126 -4.00 -3.23 -29.40
C GLY A 126 -2.54 -2.79 -29.34
N ASP A 127 -1.66 -3.78 -29.39
CA ASP A 127 -0.21 -3.61 -29.51
C ASP A 127 0.37 -4.72 -30.42
N GLU A 128 1.69 -4.86 -30.46
CA GLU A 128 2.38 -5.92 -31.22
C GLU A 128 2.09 -7.35 -30.69
N ASN A 129 1.57 -7.49 -29.47
CA ASN A 129 1.34 -8.76 -28.78
C ASN A 129 -0.12 -9.17 -28.73
N VAL A 130 -1.02 -8.19 -28.66
CA VAL A 130 -2.46 -8.40 -28.47
C VAL A 130 -3.24 -7.48 -29.43
N GLU A 131 -4.21 -8.05 -30.11
CA GLU A 131 -5.03 -7.34 -31.08
C GLU A 131 -5.95 -6.29 -30.42
N PHE A 132 -6.39 -5.33 -31.21
CA PHE A 132 -7.38 -4.32 -30.84
C PHE A 132 -8.67 -4.96 -30.30
N ASP A 133 -9.20 -4.43 -29.20
CA ASP A 133 -10.46 -4.89 -28.60
C ASP A 133 -11.71 -4.38 -29.34
N SER A 134 -11.91 -4.92 -30.56
CA SER A 134 -13.05 -4.59 -31.40
C SER A 134 -14.39 -5.00 -30.77
N GLU A 135 -14.41 -6.09 -29.98
CA GLU A 135 -15.65 -6.55 -29.31
C GLU A 135 -16.18 -5.51 -28.32
N SER A 136 -15.30 -4.95 -27.47
CA SER A 136 -15.71 -3.88 -26.55
C SER A 136 -16.18 -2.63 -27.30
N GLU A 137 -15.48 -2.23 -28.37
CA GLU A 137 -15.91 -1.08 -29.20
C GLU A 137 -17.31 -1.29 -29.81
N GLU A 138 -17.58 -2.47 -30.36
CA GLU A 138 -18.89 -2.79 -30.96
C GLU A 138 -19.99 -2.77 -29.91
N ILE A 139 -19.81 -3.39 -28.76
CA ILE A 139 -20.80 -3.39 -27.66
C ILE A 139 -21.06 -1.96 -27.19
N TRP A 140 -20.03 -1.14 -27.00
CA TRP A 140 -20.21 0.27 -26.64
C TRP A 140 -20.98 1.05 -27.68
N LYS A 141 -20.73 0.87 -29.00
CA LYS A 141 -21.51 1.49 -30.07
C LYS A 141 -22.98 1.12 -29.99
N GLU A 142 -23.29 -0.15 -29.76
CA GLU A 142 -24.68 -0.61 -29.59
C GLU A 142 -25.37 0.04 -28.38
N VAL A 143 -24.69 0.08 -27.25
CA VAL A 143 -25.17 0.68 -25.99
C VAL A 143 -25.44 2.18 -26.20
N LEU A 144 -24.51 2.90 -26.82
CA LEU A 144 -24.63 4.32 -27.08
C LEU A 144 -25.74 4.61 -28.09
N ILE A 145 -25.85 3.85 -29.18
CA ILE A 145 -26.95 3.99 -30.15
C ILE A 145 -28.30 3.80 -29.46
N LYS A 146 -28.43 2.77 -28.64
CA LYS A 146 -29.66 2.52 -27.86
C LYS A 146 -29.98 3.66 -26.89
N SER A 147 -28.97 4.24 -26.26
CA SER A 147 -29.13 5.31 -25.28
C SER A 147 -29.44 6.67 -25.91
N PHE A 148 -28.81 7.03 -27.04
CA PHE A 148 -28.92 8.33 -27.68
C PHE A 148 -29.85 8.34 -28.89
N GLY A 149 -30.22 7.16 -29.42
CA GLY A 149 -31.00 7.04 -30.65
C GLY A 149 -30.18 7.28 -31.94
N SER A 150 -28.87 7.46 -31.84
CA SER A 150 -27.97 7.70 -32.96
C SER A 150 -26.55 7.28 -32.61
N ALA A 151 -25.69 7.07 -33.62
CA ALA A 151 -24.28 6.78 -33.42
C ALA A 151 -23.54 7.89 -32.64
N GLN A 152 -22.67 7.49 -31.73
CA GLN A 152 -21.92 8.37 -30.84
C GLN A 152 -20.41 8.02 -30.87
N ASP A 153 -19.88 7.66 -32.02
CA ASP A 153 -18.50 7.16 -32.19
C ASP A 153 -17.43 8.15 -31.66
N HIS A 154 -17.76 9.45 -31.69
CA HIS A 154 -16.93 10.52 -31.16
C HIS A 154 -16.75 10.51 -29.63
N ARG A 155 -17.42 9.58 -28.93
CA ARG A 155 -17.31 9.36 -27.47
C ARG A 155 -16.48 8.15 -27.12
N ILE A 156 -16.07 7.35 -28.10
CA ILE A 156 -15.24 6.16 -27.91
C ILE A 156 -13.85 6.47 -28.43
N PHE A 157 -12.87 6.40 -27.53
CA PHE A 157 -11.48 6.68 -27.80
C PHE A 157 -10.65 5.40 -27.66
N LYS A 158 -9.48 5.37 -28.29
CA LYS A 158 -8.60 4.21 -28.30
C LYS A 158 -7.36 4.55 -27.46
N GLY A 159 -7.17 3.84 -26.37
CA GLY A 159 -6.01 3.96 -25.49
C GLY A 159 -4.99 2.86 -25.78
N ASP A 160 -3.72 3.17 -25.55
CA ASP A 160 -2.62 2.22 -25.68
C ASP A 160 -2.48 1.28 -24.47
N VAL A 161 -1.43 0.50 -24.42
CA VAL A 161 -1.13 -0.45 -23.33
C VAL A 161 -0.90 0.20 -21.96
N SER A 162 -0.57 1.48 -21.91
CA SER A 162 -0.39 2.20 -20.65
C SER A 162 -1.72 2.64 -20.04
N MET A 163 -2.76 2.65 -20.83
CA MET A 163 -4.09 3.16 -20.49
C MET A 163 -5.15 2.07 -20.40
N ASN A 164 -5.27 1.23 -21.43
CA ASN A 164 -6.35 0.25 -21.53
C ASN A 164 -5.84 -1.21 -21.52
N TRP A 165 -4.78 -1.48 -20.78
CA TRP A 165 -4.33 -2.82 -20.49
C TRP A 165 -4.10 -2.99 -18.99
N TRP A 166 -4.62 -4.07 -18.45
CA TRP A 166 -4.37 -4.41 -17.06
C TRP A 166 -3.61 -5.74 -16.90
N SER A 167 -2.55 -5.70 -16.12
CA SER A 167 -1.92 -6.85 -15.47
C SER A 167 -1.24 -6.37 -14.17
N ARG A 168 -0.89 -7.32 -13.29
CA ARG A 168 -0.19 -7.00 -12.03
C ARG A 168 1.19 -6.36 -12.28
N SER A 169 1.86 -6.76 -13.35
CA SER A 169 3.19 -6.26 -13.74
C SER A 169 3.14 -5.06 -14.69
N GLY A 170 1.95 -4.52 -14.97
CA GLY A 170 1.70 -3.41 -15.89
C GLY A 170 1.59 -3.86 -17.34
N VAL A 171 2.34 -3.26 -18.25
CA VAL A 171 2.20 -3.49 -19.70
C VAL A 171 2.59 -4.92 -20.12
N PRO A 172 2.06 -5.44 -21.24
CA PRO A 172 2.28 -6.81 -21.74
C PRO A 172 3.76 -7.21 -21.78
N ALA A 173 4.65 -6.30 -22.16
CA ALA A 173 6.08 -6.55 -22.23
C ALA A 173 6.70 -6.97 -20.89
N ASN A 174 6.20 -6.43 -19.78
CA ASN A 174 6.74 -6.65 -18.42
C ASN A 174 6.14 -7.88 -17.72
N MET A 175 5.07 -8.47 -18.25
CA MET A 175 4.40 -9.60 -17.61
C MET A 175 5.31 -10.85 -17.57
N PRO A 176 5.47 -11.51 -16.42
CA PRO A 176 6.11 -12.81 -16.33
C PRO A 176 5.21 -13.91 -16.91
N ILE A 177 5.84 -15.04 -17.29
CA ILE A 177 5.12 -16.23 -17.73
C ILE A 177 4.19 -16.74 -16.60
N GLY A 178 2.94 -17.03 -16.95
CA GLY A 178 1.90 -17.48 -16.00
C GLY A 178 1.07 -16.36 -15.40
N GLU A 179 1.37 -15.09 -15.71
CA GLU A 179 0.56 -13.96 -15.24
C GLU A 179 -0.65 -13.74 -16.16
N PRO A 180 -1.87 -13.61 -15.58
CA PRO A 180 -3.06 -13.24 -16.33
C PRO A 180 -3.13 -11.74 -16.54
N GLY A 181 -3.82 -11.34 -17.61
CA GLY A 181 -4.11 -9.94 -17.92
C GLY A 181 -5.14 -9.84 -19.03
N GLY A 182 -5.45 -8.62 -19.39
CA GLY A 182 -6.38 -8.37 -20.49
C GLY A 182 -6.60 -6.90 -20.78
N PRO A 183 -7.29 -6.60 -21.90
CA PRO A 183 -7.73 -5.24 -22.18
C PRO A 183 -8.73 -4.78 -21.14
N ASP A 184 -8.80 -3.49 -20.96
CA ASP A 184 -9.84 -2.86 -20.17
C ASP A 184 -10.56 -1.75 -20.96
N SER A 185 -11.66 -1.29 -20.39
CA SER A 185 -12.44 -0.20 -20.91
C SER A 185 -12.80 0.73 -19.76
N GLU A 186 -12.43 1.99 -19.90
CA GLU A 186 -12.66 3.00 -18.89
C GLU A 186 -13.80 3.93 -19.26
N VAL A 187 -14.46 4.49 -18.25
CA VAL A 187 -15.46 5.54 -18.42
C VAL A 187 -14.99 6.81 -17.70
N TYR A 188 -14.98 7.90 -18.44
CA TYR A 188 -14.61 9.23 -17.99
C TYR A 188 -15.83 10.12 -17.86
N TYR A 189 -15.84 10.94 -16.81
CA TYR A 189 -16.81 12.02 -16.64
C TYR A 189 -16.17 13.36 -16.97
N ARG A 190 -16.81 14.16 -17.84
CA ARG A 190 -16.34 15.49 -18.24
C ARG A 190 -16.93 16.57 -17.33
N PHE A 191 -16.07 17.38 -16.76
CA PHE A 191 -16.44 18.61 -16.05
C PHE A 191 -16.40 19.82 -16.98
N ASP A 192 -17.47 20.63 -16.95
CA ASP A 192 -17.60 21.79 -17.85
C ASP A 192 -16.96 23.07 -17.25
N ASP A 193 -16.70 23.09 -15.94
CA ASP A 193 -16.08 24.19 -15.19
C ASP A 193 -14.53 24.20 -15.27
N ILE A 194 -13.92 23.16 -15.85
CA ILE A 194 -12.47 23.11 -16.11
C ILE A 194 -12.19 23.60 -17.52
N GLU A 195 -11.37 24.66 -17.65
CA GLU A 195 -10.84 25.08 -18.93
C GLU A 195 -9.88 24.05 -19.50
N HIS A 196 -10.06 23.73 -20.78
CA HIS A 196 -9.17 22.80 -21.47
C HIS A 196 -7.80 23.45 -21.71
N ALA A 197 -6.73 22.78 -21.36
CA ALA A 197 -5.41 23.17 -21.77
C ALA A 197 -5.31 23.11 -23.31
N LYS A 198 -4.53 24.03 -23.92
CA LYS A 198 -4.43 24.12 -25.39
C LYS A 198 -3.85 22.85 -26.02
N GLU A 199 -3.10 22.08 -25.26
CA GLU A 199 -2.48 20.83 -25.64
C GLU A 199 -3.47 19.66 -25.64
N CYS A 200 -4.57 19.74 -24.89
CA CYS A 200 -5.61 18.73 -24.82
C CYS A 200 -6.59 18.88 -25.98
N GLN A 201 -6.78 17.85 -26.77
CA GLN A 201 -7.64 17.85 -27.97
C GLN A 201 -9.08 17.41 -27.71
N ASP A 202 -9.66 17.73 -26.57
CA ASP A 202 -10.99 17.24 -26.11
C ASP A 202 -11.09 15.69 -26.13
N ASN A 203 -9.95 15.06 -25.81
CA ASN A 203 -9.75 13.61 -25.77
C ASN A 203 -9.38 13.20 -24.33
N PRO A 204 -10.14 12.32 -23.66
CA PRO A 204 -9.83 11.87 -22.30
C PRO A 204 -8.47 11.15 -22.21
N VAL A 205 -8.00 10.51 -23.28
CA VAL A 205 -6.73 9.77 -23.33
C VAL A 205 -5.53 10.69 -23.15
N ASP A 206 -5.57 11.89 -23.74
CA ASP A 206 -4.44 12.82 -23.74
C ASP A 206 -4.64 13.99 -22.75
N CYS A 207 -5.67 13.92 -21.89
CA CYS A 207 -6.06 15.05 -21.07
C CYS A 207 -5.60 14.93 -19.62
N GLU A 208 -4.54 15.67 -19.25
CA GLU A 208 -4.07 15.78 -17.87
C GLU A 208 -4.60 17.02 -17.13
N CYS A 209 -5.39 17.88 -17.77
CA CYS A 209 -5.86 19.15 -17.19
C CYS A 209 -6.95 18.98 -16.12
N GLY A 210 -7.48 17.76 -15.92
CA GLY A 210 -8.53 17.45 -14.94
C GLY A 210 -9.97 17.65 -15.46
N LYS A 211 -10.15 18.01 -16.74
CA LYS A 211 -11.48 18.13 -17.36
C LYS A 211 -12.18 16.79 -17.46
N PHE A 212 -11.45 15.73 -17.73
CA PHE A 212 -11.92 14.36 -17.72
C PHE A 212 -11.41 13.65 -16.47
N LEU A 213 -12.33 13.02 -15.74
CA LEU A 213 -12.04 12.20 -14.58
C LEU A 213 -12.46 10.76 -14.87
N GLU A 214 -11.51 9.83 -14.85
CA GLU A 214 -11.81 8.40 -14.87
C GLU A 214 -12.62 8.05 -13.63
N ILE A 215 -13.83 7.49 -13.83
CA ILE A 215 -14.76 7.12 -12.75
C ILE A 215 -14.99 5.62 -12.65
N ALA A 216 -14.67 4.87 -13.70
CA ALA A 216 -14.88 3.42 -13.77
C ALA A 216 -13.93 2.77 -14.75
N ASN A 217 -13.44 1.57 -14.40
CA ASN A 217 -12.61 0.73 -15.24
C ASN A 217 -13.10 -0.71 -15.19
N ALA A 218 -13.42 -1.31 -16.35
CA ALA A 218 -13.83 -2.70 -16.50
C ALA A 218 -12.71 -3.49 -17.18
N VAL A 219 -11.99 -4.31 -16.40
CA VAL A 219 -10.92 -5.17 -16.90
C VAL A 219 -11.49 -6.50 -17.40
N PHE A 220 -11.18 -6.86 -18.62
CA PHE A 220 -11.58 -8.10 -19.27
C PHE A 220 -10.38 -9.07 -19.29
N MET A 221 -10.20 -9.81 -18.20
CA MET A 221 -9.13 -10.79 -18.10
C MET A 221 -9.39 -11.99 -18.99
N GLN A 222 -8.73 -12.01 -20.12
CA GLN A 222 -8.90 -13.08 -21.10
C GLN A 222 -7.60 -13.76 -21.52
N TYR A 223 -6.44 -13.22 -21.14
CA TYR A 223 -5.14 -13.74 -21.56
C TYR A 223 -4.27 -14.20 -20.40
N ILE A 224 -3.40 -15.16 -20.69
CA ILE A 224 -2.28 -15.56 -19.83
C ILE A 224 -0.99 -15.50 -20.65
N LYS A 225 0.08 -14.93 -20.10
CA LYS A 225 1.38 -14.90 -20.77
C LYS A 225 2.06 -16.25 -20.70
N THR A 226 2.45 -16.78 -21.85
CA THR A 226 3.19 -18.05 -22.00
C THR A 226 4.54 -17.80 -22.66
N ASN A 227 5.37 -18.84 -22.77
CA ASN A 227 6.63 -18.78 -23.53
C ASN A 227 6.43 -18.66 -25.07
N LYS A 228 5.19 -18.77 -25.54
CA LYS A 228 4.81 -18.63 -26.97
C LYS A 228 4.09 -17.30 -27.25
N GLY A 229 3.94 -16.43 -26.26
CA GLY A 229 3.15 -15.21 -26.33
C GLY A 229 1.92 -15.27 -25.44
N PHE A 230 0.85 -14.57 -25.81
CA PHE A 230 -0.41 -14.56 -25.09
C PHE A 230 -1.35 -15.65 -25.59
N GLU A 231 -1.89 -16.42 -24.66
CA GLU A 231 -2.89 -17.46 -24.93
C GLU A 231 -4.18 -17.12 -24.15
N ASN A 232 -5.34 -17.50 -24.67
CA ASN A 232 -6.60 -17.28 -23.98
C ASN A 232 -6.67 -18.08 -22.67
N LEU A 233 -7.17 -17.45 -21.62
CA LEU A 233 -7.51 -18.15 -20.38
C LEU A 233 -8.62 -19.17 -20.65
N PRO A 234 -8.62 -20.34 -19.95
CA PRO A 234 -9.69 -21.33 -20.06
C PRO A 234 -11.07 -20.77 -19.67
N LYS A 235 -11.09 -19.78 -18.81
CA LYS A 235 -12.27 -19.01 -18.42
C LYS A 235 -11.92 -17.53 -18.43
N GLN A 236 -12.76 -16.76 -19.08
CA GLN A 236 -12.66 -15.29 -19.09
C GLN A 236 -13.28 -14.73 -17.83
N ASN A 237 -12.65 -13.71 -17.24
CA ASN A 237 -13.11 -13.09 -16.01
C ASN A 237 -13.34 -11.61 -16.22
N VAL A 238 -14.24 -11.05 -15.41
CA VAL A 238 -14.41 -9.59 -15.29
C VAL A 238 -13.86 -9.16 -13.94
N ASP A 239 -13.09 -8.08 -13.94
CA ASP A 239 -12.68 -7.33 -12.76
C ASP A 239 -13.07 -5.87 -12.98
N PHE A 240 -14.14 -5.44 -12.34
CA PHE A 240 -14.57 -4.05 -12.39
C PHE A 240 -14.06 -3.30 -11.18
N GLY A 241 -13.56 -2.07 -11.39
CA GLY A 241 -13.17 -1.13 -10.36
C GLY A 241 -13.70 0.28 -10.63
N GLY A 242 -14.51 0.81 -9.70
CA GLY A 242 -14.95 2.20 -9.71
C GLY A 242 -14.53 2.92 -8.42
N GLY A 243 -13.79 4.04 -8.52
CA GLY A 243 -13.40 4.82 -7.35
C GLY A 243 -14.62 5.53 -6.75
N LEU A 244 -15.03 5.15 -5.51
CA LEU A 244 -16.18 5.76 -4.83
C LEU A 244 -16.07 7.27 -4.77
N GLU A 245 -14.91 7.80 -4.41
CA GLU A 245 -14.63 9.22 -4.26
C GLU A 245 -14.79 9.96 -5.60
N ARG A 246 -14.34 9.34 -6.70
CA ARG A 246 -14.44 9.88 -8.06
C ARG A 246 -15.88 9.79 -8.60
N LEU A 247 -16.57 8.69 -8.34
CA LEU A 247 -17.99 8.54 -8.68
C LEU A 247 -18.86 9.56 -7.91
N LEU A 248 -18.56 9.78 -6.63
CA LEU A 248 -19.26 10.79 -5.84
C LEU A 248 -19.01 12.20 -6.39
N ALA A 249 -17.79 12.51 -6.83
CA ALA A 249 -17.46 13.77 -7.48
C ALA A 249 -18.27 13.97 -8.79
N ALA A 250 -18.43 12.92 -9.59
CA ALA A 250 -19.26 12.96 -10.79
C ALA A 250 -20.75 13.16 -10.44
N VAL A 251 -21.29 12.43 -9.45
CA VAL A 251 -22.68 12.54 -8.97
C VAL A 251 -22.99 13.93 -8.43
N GLU A 252 -22.08 14.51 -7.67
CA GLU A 252 -22.21 15.85 -7.11
C GLU A 252 -21.79 16.96 -8.09
N ASN A 253 -21.30 16.58 -9.28
CA ASN A 253 -20.74 17.47 -10.30
C ASN A 253 -19.68 18.42 -9.73
N LYS A 254 -18.72 17.87 -9.01
CA LYS A 254 -17.57 18.56 -8.39
C LYS A 254 -16.29 18.17 -9.08
N SER A 255 -15.65 19.10 -9.77
CA SER A 255 -14.35 18.90 -10.43
C SER A 255 -13.17 18.76 -9.46
N ASP A 256 -13.40 19.05 -8.20
CA ASP A 256 -12.47 18.83 -7.09
C ASP A 256 -13.06 17.78 -6.14
N VAL A 257 -12.46 16.58 -6.09
CA VAL A 257 -12.92 15.46 -5.24
C VAL A 257 -13.03 15.89 -3.78
N PHE A 258 -12.14 16.76 -3.33
CA PHE A 258 -12.10 17.26 -1.95
C PHE A 258 -13.25 18.23 -1.61
N GLN A 259 -14.01 18.67 -2.60
CA GLN A 259 -15.24 19.48 -2.42
C GLN A 259 -16.53 18.65 -2.38
N THR A 260 -16.43 17.33 -2.39
CA THR A 260 -17.60 16.46 -2.24
C THR A 260 -18.10 16.44 -0.79
N SER A 261 -19.33 15.97 -0.62
CA SER A 261 -19.95 15.81 0.72
C SER A 261 -19.16 14.86 1.63
N LEU A 262 -18.30 14.01 1.08
CA LEU A 262 -17.42 13.13 1.83
C LEU A 262 -16.28 13.90 2.54
N PHE A 263 -15.64 14.83 1.84
CA PHE A 263 -14.45 15.53 2.33
C PHE A 263 -14.75 16.90 2.95
N THR A 264 -15.80 17.58 2.49
CA THR A 264 -16.16 18.94 2.96
C THR A 264 -16.23 19.08 4.48
N PRO A 265 -16.80 18.13 5.27
CA PRO A 265 -16.82 18.26 6.73
C PRO A 265 -15.42 18.24 7.36
N ILE A 266 -14.48 17.48 6.75
CA ILE A 266 -13.09 17.38 7.21
C ILE A 266 -12.32 18.63 6.82
N ILE A 267 -12.51 19.13 5.59
CA ILE A 267 -11.96 20.41 5.13
C ILE A 267 -12.40 21.54 6.07
N LYS A 268 -13.69 21.57 6.44
CA LYS A 268 -14.22 22.57 7.38
C LYS A 268 -13.55 22.51 8.75
N ALA A 269 -13.30 21.31 9.28
CA ALA A 269 -12.57 21.15 10.53
C ALA A 269 -11.12 21.68 10.43
N ILE A 270 -10.46 21.53 9.26
CA ILE A 270 -9.14 22.12 9.04
C ILE A 270 -9.22 23.66 8.97
N GLU A 271 -10.21 24.23 8.27
CA GLU A 271 -10.43 25.69 8.25
C GLU A 271 -10.59 26.27 9.65
N ASP A 272 -11.44 25.63 10.48
CA ASP A 272 -11.73 26.09 11.83
C ASP A 272 -10.48 26.07 12.74
N GLU A 273 -9.61 25.06 12.58
CA GLU A 273 -8.37 24.93 13.35
C GLU A 273 -7.21 25.79 12.85
N THR A 274 -7.22 26.17 11.59
CA THR A 274 -6.13 26.93 10.96
C THR A 274 -6.48 28.40 10.73
N ASN A 275 -7.76 28.75 10.80
CA ASN A 275 -8.31 30.05 10.41
C ASN A 275 -7.89 30.45 8.96
N THR A 276 -7.78 29.46 8.09
CA THR A 276 -7.46 29.60 6.67
C THR A 276 -8.58 28.97 5.86
N GLU A 277 -9.06 29.62 4.82
CA GLU A 277 -10.12 29.11 3.96
C GLU A 277 -9.58 28.18 2.87
N TYR A 278 -10.34 27.14 2.55
CA TYR A 278 -10.11 26.34 1.34
C TYR A 278 -10.28 27.23 0.10
N GLY A 279 -9.41 27.09 -0.88
CA GLY A 279 -9.34 27.99 -2.03
C GLY A 279 -8.07 28.85 -2.04
N ILE A 280 -7.43 29.07 -0.88
CA ILE A 280 -6.20 29.86 -0.77
C ILE A 280 -4.96 28.95 -0.88
N LYS A 281 -4.97 27.83 -0.17
CA LYS A 281 -3.86 26.85 -0.09
C LYS A 281 -4.38 25.42 -0.26
N ASN A 282 -5.04 25.15 -1.37
CA ASN A 282 -5.73 23.88 -1.63
C ASN A 282 -4.83 22.66 -1.50
N LYS A 283 -3.57 22.77 -1.97
CA LYS A 283 -2.60 21.67 -1.91
C LYS A 283 -2.38 21.19 -0.47
N GLU A 284 -2.18 22.12 0.45
CA GLU A 284 -1.95 21.81 1.87
C GLU A 284 -3.18 21.16 2.49
N PHE A 285 -4.37 21.69 2.22
CA PHE A 285 -5.63 21.11 2.70
C PHE A 285 -5.84 19.68 2.20
N ARG A 286 -5.61 19.43 0.91
CA ARG A 286 -5.78 18.12 0.29
C ARG A 286 -4.80 17.10 0.88
N ILE A 287 -3.54 17.50 1.07
CA ILE A 287 -2.52 16.64 1.70
C ILE A 287 -2.91 16.29 3.14
N ILE A 288 -3.34 17.28 3.95
CA ILE A 288 -3.76 17.03 5.34
C ILE A 288 -4.95 16.06 5.36
N THR A 289 -5.95 16.33 4.55
CA THR A 289 -7.18 15.54 4.48
C THR A 289 -6.89 14.09 4.10
N ASP A 290 -6.25 13.87 2.96
CA ASP A 290 -5.94 12.53 2.45
C ASP A 290 -5.05 11.75 3.43
N HIS A 291 -3.95 12.35 3.86
CA HIS A 291 -2.97 11.65 4.66
C HIS A 291 -3.46 11.30 6.07
N LEU A 292 -4.33 12.11 6.66
CA LEU A 292 -4.94 11.77 7.95
C LEU A 292 -6.01 10.70 7.81
N ILE A 293 -6.79 10.71 6.73
CA ILE A 293 -7.76 9.63 6.42
C ILE A 293 -7.01 8.31 6.23
N ALA A 294 -6.02 8.28 5.34
CA ALA A 294 -5.20 7.11 5.10
C ALA A 294 -4.56 6.58 6.39
N SER A 295 -4.01 7.49 7.21
CA SER A 295 -3.40 7.13 8.49
C SER A 295 -4.40 6.52 9.46
N ALA A 296 -5.63 7.05 9.55
CA ALA A 296 -6.67 6.51 10.41
C ALA A 296 -7.03 5.06 10.03
N PHE A 297 -7.19 4.76 8.73
CA PHE A 297 -7.45 3.41 8.25
C PHE A 297 -6.26 2.46 8.45
N ILE A 298 -5.04 2.90 8.19
CA ILE A 298 -3.84 2.10 8.40
C ILE A 298 -3.66 1.75 9.88
N ILE A 299 -3.89 2.71 10.80
CA ILE A 299 -3.84 2.47 12.25
C ILE A 299 -4.97 1.53 12.67
N ALA A 300 -6.17 1.71 12.16
CA ALA A 300 -7.29 0.80 12.42
C ALA A 300 -7.01 -0.65 11.99
N ASN A 301 -6.10 -0.86 11.03
CA ASN A 301 -5.59 -2.18 10.63
C ASN A 301 -4.37 -2.64 11.46
N GLY A 302 -4.08 -1.99 12.60
CA GLY A 302 -3.07 -2.44 13.57
C GLY A 302 -1.64 -1.97 13.28
N VAL A 303 -1.42 -1.08 12.32
CA VAL A 303 -0.09 -0.55 12.01
C VAL A 303 0.25 0.63 12.92
N ILE A 304 1.46 0.62 13.45
CA ILE A 304 2.03 1.73 14.23
C ILE A 304 3.20 2.38 13.46
N PRO A 305 3.46 3.70 13.65
CA PRO A 305 4.58 4.37 12.98
C PRO A 305 5.93 3.73 13.32
N SER A 306 6.70 3.36 12.30
CA SER A 306 8.00 2.70 12.46
C SER A 306 9.04 3.21 11.45
N LYS A 307 10.22 2.59 11.41
CA LYS A 307 11.29 2.93 10.46
C LYS A 307 11.27 2.09 9.18
N THR A 308 10.42 1.09 9.10
CA THR A 308 10.38 0.10 8.01
C THR A 308 8.95 -0.20 7.60
N GLU A 309 8.77 -0.72 6.38
CA GLU A 309 7.53 -1.30 5.87
C GLU A 309 6.29 -0.38 6.00
N GLN A 310 5.14 -0.94 6.36
CA GLN A 310 3.88 -0.19 6.50
C GLN A 310 4.00 0.97 7.51
N GLY A 311 4.72 0.73 8.61
CA GLY A 311 4.91 1.75 9.64
C GLY A 311 5.77 2.94 9.17
N TYR A 312 6.68 2.73 8.22
CA TYR A 312 7.43 3.82 7.57
C TYR A 312 6.49 4.66 6.69
N ILE A 313 5.63 4.03 5.92
CA ILE A 313 4.65 4.72 5.08
C ILE A 313 3.70 5.53 5.95
N LEU A 314 3.13 4.92 7.01
CA LEU A 314 2.28 5.63 7.98
C LEU A 314 2.98 6.85 8.58
N ARG A 315 4.23 6.69 9.02
CA ARG A 315 5.04 7.80 9.55
C ARG A 315 5.23 8.92 8.53
N ARG A 316 5.46 8.57 7.27
CA ARG A 316 5.64 9.54 6.17
C ARG A 316 4.36 10.34 5.92
N LEU A 317 3.20 9.67 5.88
CA LEU A 317 1.88 10.31 5.74
C LEU A 317 1.64 11.30 6.88
N LEU A 318 1.77 10.84 8.14
CA LEU A 318 1.54 11.65 9.32
C LEU A 318 2.43 12.89 9.34
N ARG A 319 3.73 12.73 9.11
CA ARG A 319 4.67 13.86 9.13
C ARG A 319 4.39 14.87 8.03
N ARG A 320 4.04 14.40 6.84
CA ARG A 320 3.65 15.27 5.73
C ARG A 320 2.35 16.03 6.03
N ALA A 321 1.38 15.39 6.69
CA ALA A 321 0.18 16.05 7.17
C ALA A 321 0.51 17.11 8.23
N PHE A 322 1.35 16.80 9.23
CA PHE A 322 1.75 17.73 10.29
C PHE A 322 2.48 18.96 9.74
N ASP A 323 3.35 18.79 8.76
CA ASP A 323 4.06 19.90 8.12
C ASP A 323 3.11 20.86 7.43
N ASN A 324 2.18 20.33 6.63
CA ASN A 324 1.18 21.14 5.94
C ASN A 324 0.21 21.80 6.91
N PHE A 325 -0.21 21.10 7.96
CA PHE A 325 -1.07 21.64 9.02
C PHE A 325 -0.40 22.82 9.75
N LYS A 326 0.90 22.68 10.07
CA LYS A 326 1.69 23.77 10.65
C LYS A 326 1.84 24.96 9.72
N GLN A 327 2.03 24.73 8.40
CA GLN A 327 2.10 25.79 7.39
C GLN A 327 0.79 26.59 7.26
N LEU A 328 -0.34 25.97 7.54
CA LEU A 328 -1.65 26.64 7.65
C LEU A 328 -1.85 27.35 8.98
N GLY A 329 -0.93 27.24 9.96
CA GLY A 329 -1.04 27.83 11.28
C GLY A 329 -1.83 26.98 12.28
N GLY A 330 -2.11 25.73 11.95
CA GLY A 330 -2.88 24.81 12.78
C GLY A 330 -2.17 24.44 14.08
N LYS A 331 -2.94 24.26 15.15
CA LYS A 331 -2.45 23.99 16.52
C LYS A 331 -2.87 22.62 17.02
N ASP A 332 -4.18 22.35 17.05
CA ASP A 332 -4.73 21.07 17.50
C ASP A 332 -5.30 20.28 16.33
N ILE A 333 -4.76 19.07 16.12
CA ILE A 333 -5.19 18.17 15.05
C ILE A 333 -6.35 17.24 15.48
N SER A 334 -6.67 17.22 16.80
CA SER A 334 -7.65 16.29 17.37
C SER A 334 -9.07 16.47 16.82
N PRO A 335 -9.58 17.69 16.58
CA PRO A 335 -10.91 17.88 15.99
C PRO A 335 -11.00 17.31 14.56
N ILE A 336 -9.90 17.37 13.80
CA ILE A 336 -9.84 16.83 12.44
C ILE A 336 -9.91 15.30 12.48
N ILE A 337 -9.14 14.65 13.38
CA ILE A 337 -9.20 13.19 13.60
C ILE A 337 -10.62 12.76 13.97
N HIS A 338 -11.26 13.49 14.89
CA HIS A 338 -12.64 13.24 15.30
C HIS A 338 -13.58 13.30 14.10
N LYS A 339 -13.47 14.34 13.28
CA LYS A 339 -14.32 14.52 12.10
C LYS A 339 -14.10 13.43 11.03
N ILE A 340 -12.87 12.95 10.84
CA ILE A 340 -12.57 11.83 9.97
C ILE A 340 -13.30 10.57 10.45
N VAL A 341 -13.17 10.25 11.74
CA VAL A 341 -13.81 9.05 12.30
C VAL A 341 -15.34 9.18 12.25
N GLU A 342 -15.90 10.35 12.56
CA GLU A 342 -17.35 10.60 12.46
C GLU A 342 -17.85 10.39 11.01
N GLN A 343 -17.14 10.89 10.03
CA GLN A 343 -17.53 10.82 8.63
C GLN A 343 -17.45 9.40 8.06
N TYR A 344 -16.36 8.70 8.33
CA TYR A 344 -16.12 7.37 7.75
C TYR A 344 -16.74 6.23 8.55
N SER A 345 -17.04 6.39 9.84
CA SER A 345 -17.71 5.36 10.65
C SER A 345 -19.16 5.05 10.19
N GLN A 346 -19.73 5.86 9.31
CA GLN A 346 -21.02 5.57 8.67
C GLN A 346 -20.97 4.33 7.76
N THR A 347 -19.77 3.99 7.26
CA THR A 347 -19.53 2.85 6.38
C THR A 347 -18.51 1.86 6.96
N ASP A 348 -17.61 2.32 7.83
CA ASP A 348 -16.48 1.57 8.39
C ASP A 348 -16.49 1.69 9.93
N GLU A 349 -17.36 0.90 10.57
CA GLU A 349 -17.63 0.98 12.03
C GLU A 349 -16.37 0.78 12.88
N VAL A 350 -15.39 0.02 12.39
CA VAL A 350 -14.09 -0.21 13.05
C VAL A 350 -13.36 1.08 13.41
N LEU A 351 -13.52 2.15 12.65
CA LEU A 351 -12.90 3.44 12.96
C LEU A 351 -13.47 4.05 14.25
N LYS A 352 -14.77 3.89 14.50
CA LYS A 352 -15.42 4.33 15.73
C LYS A 352 -14.95 3.52 16.93
N GLU A 353 -14.87 2.20 16.77
CA GLU A 353 -14.39 1.29 17.82
C GLU A 353 -12.94 1.60 18.22
N LYS A 354 -12.10 1.96 17.25
CA LYS A 354 -10.67 2.23 17.43
C LYS A 354 -10.33 3.73 17.54
N TYR A 355 -11.30 4.59 17.75
CA TYR A 355 -11.08 6.05 17.78
C TYR A 355 -9.96 6.48 18.73
N GLU A 356 -10.00 6.00 19.98
CA GLU A 356 -9.00 6.39 20.99
C GLU A 356 -7.59 5.87 20.63
N GLU A 357 -7.50 4.67 20.05
CA GLU A 357 -6.22 4.12 19.55
C GLU A 357 -5.66 4.97 18.40
N ILE A 358 -6.51 5.28 17.40
CA ILE A 358 -6.14 6.12 16.26
C ILE A 358 -5.63 7.48 16.75
N LYS A 359 -6.39 8.14 17.61
CA LYS A 359 -6.05 9.44 18.16
C LYS A 359 -4.73 9.40 18.94
N LEU A 360 -4.55 8.40 19.80
CA LEU A 360 -3.34 8.25 20.61
C LEU A 360 -2.10 8.10 19.72
N VAL A 361 -2.14 7.19 18.76
CA VAL A 361 -1.01 6.91 17.85
C VAL A 361 -0.62 8.16 17.05
N ILE A 362 -1.61 8.90 16.52
CA ILE A 362 -1.34 10.12 15.75
C ILE A 362 -0.72 11.20 16.64
N LEU A 363 -1.24 11.40 17.86
CA LEU A 363 -0.73 12.43 18.78
C LEU A 363 0.66 12.10 19.32
N GLU A 364 0.96 10.84 19.61
CA GLU A 364 2.29 10.39 20.02
C GLU A 364 3.33 10.59 18.90
N GLU A 365 3.02 10.22 17.64
CA GLU A 365 3.93 10.50 16.53
C GLU A 365 4.11 12.00 16.29
N LYS A 366 3.04 12.82 16.44
CA LYS A 366 3.14 14.28 16.33
C LYS A 366 4.10 14.85 17.39
N GLN A 367 3.94 14.45 18.66
CA GLN A 367 4.82 14.90 19.74
C GLN A 367 6.28 14.45 19.53
N GLY A 368 6.48 13.19 19.11
CA GLY A 368 7.80 12.65 18.79
C GLY A 368 8.47 13.40 17.64
N TYR A 369 7.69 13.73 16.63
CA TYR A 369 8.15 14.48 15.46
C TYR A 369 8.52 15.93 15.83
N GLU A 370 7.70 16.64 16.59
CA GLU A 370 7.98 18.01 17.06
C GLU A 370 9.27 18.07 17.90
N LYS A 371 9.51 17.07 18.77
CA LYS A 371 10.78 16.95 19.50
C LYS A 371 11.98 16.75 18.56
N THR A 372 11.80 15.97 17.50
CA THR A 372 12.86 15.74 16.50
C THR A 372 13.19 17.04 15.75
N ILE A 373 12.16 17.78 15.30
CA ILE A 373 12.34 19.07 14.64
C ILE A 373 13.04 20.06 15.56
N SER A 374 12.58 20.20 16.81
CA SER A 374 13.17 21.14 17.79
C SER A 374 14.65 20.84 18.07
N ARG A 375 15.04 19.56 18.11
CA ARG A 375 16.45 19.17 18.24
C ARG A 375 17.27 19.52 16.98
N ALA A 376 16.74 19.23 15.81
CA ALA A 376 17.39 19.55 14.54
C ALA A 376 17.59 21.07 14.40
N THR A 377 16.58 21.87 14.72
CA THR A 377 16.70 23.35 14.72
C THR A 377 17.82 23.84 15.65
N LYS A 378 17.92 23.30 16.87
CA LYS A 378 19.00 23.66 17.82
C LYS A 378 20.39 23.31 17.31
N ILE A 379 20.55 22.12 16.70
CA ILE A 379 21.84 21.72 16.12
C ILE A 379 22.24 22.67 14.98
N VAL A 380 21.28 23.07 14.17
CA VAL A 380 21.47 24.04 13.09
C VAL A 380 21.86 25.42 13.63
N ASP A 381 21.17 25.89 14.68
CA ASP A 381 21.49 27.16 15.34
C ASP A 381 22.88 27.13 15.98
N GLU A 382 23.30 26.02 16.59
CA GLU A 382 24.63 25.82 17.18
C GLU A 382 25.75 25.85 16.12
N ILE A 383 25.52 25.25 14.94
CA ILE A 383 26.47 25.30 13.82
C ILE A 383 26.65 26.76 13.33
N HIS A 384 25.60 27.56 13.37
CA HIS A 384 25.65 28.96 12.93
C HIS A 384 26.33 29.92 13.91
N VAL A 385 26.25 29.64 15.21
CA VAL A 385 26.93 30.46 16.25
C VAL A 385 28.45 30.30 16.14
N THR A 386 28.94 29.18 15.63
CA THR A 386 30.39 28.95 15.45
C THR A 386 30.97 29.61 14.19
N GLU A 387 30.14 30.02 13.23
CA GLU A 387 30.59 30.63 11.98
C GLU A 387 30.42 32.17 11.90
N GLY A 388 30.00 32.80 12.99
CA GLY A 388 29.90 34.24 13.25
C GLY A 388 29.53 35.12 12.05
N SER A 389 28.27 35.56 11.99
CA SER A 389 27.92 36.88 11.42
C SER A 389 26.42 37.23 11.58
N GLY A 390 26.17 38.41 11.86
CA GLY A 390 25.19 39.44 11.60
C GLY A 390 23.72 39.07 11.42
N VAL A 391 22.89 39.82 12.13
CA VAL A 391 21.44 39.89 12.04
C VAL A 391 20.99 40.19 10.60
N GLY A 392 20.47 39.17 9.93
CA GLY A 392 19.82 39.25 8.61
C GLY A 392 19.44 37.82 8.21
N MET A 393 18.18 37.56 7.83
CA MET A 393 17.79 36.27 7.24
C MET A 393 18.44 36.15 5.83
N GLU A 394 19.70 35.81 5.76
CA GLU A 394 20.31 35.36 4.50
C GLU A 394 19.97 33.89 4.30
N ILE A 395 19.33 33.56 3.18
CA ILE A 395 19.13 32.18 2.75
C ILE A 395 20.50 31.57 2.52
N LYS A 396 20.88 30.60 3.31
CA LYS A 396 22.17 29.89 3.15
C LYS A 396 22.02 28.72 2.18
N GLU A 397 22.85 28.69 1.18
CA GLU A 397 22.94 27.58 0.24
C GLU A 397 23.76 26.43 0.88
N ILE A 398 23.20 25.23 0.93
CA ILE A 398 23.85 24.01 1.38
C ILE A 398 23.96 23.01 0.24
N SER A 399 24.89 22.07 0.33
CA SER A 399 25.01 21.02 -0.67
C SER A 399 23.78 20.08 -0.66
N ALA A 400 23.47 19.49 -1.80
CA ALA A 400 22.43 18.45 -1.89
C ALA A 400 22.75 17.24 -0.98
N ASP A 401 24.03 16.96 -0.68
CA ASP A 401 24.47 15.94 0.26
C ASP A 401 24.10 16.27 1.71
N ASP A 402 24.31 17.51 2.13
CA ASP A 402 23.95 17.95 3.47
C ASP A 402 22.43 17.97 3.64
N ALA A 403 21.70 18.47 2.65
CA ALA A 403 20.24 18.41 2.65
C ALA A 403 19.73 16.95 2.71
N PHE A 404 20.35 16.05 1.95
CA PHE A 404 20.02 14.62 1.96
C PHE A 404 20.37 13.97 3.29
N LYS A 405 21.47 14.33 3.92
CA LYS A 405 21.84 13.88 5.27
C LYS A 405 20.87 14.41 6.33
N MET A 406 20.44 15.67 6.23
CA MET A 406 19.38 16.24 7.08
C MET A 406 18.08 15.44 6.94
N TYR A 407 17.71 15.06 5.73
CA TYR A 407 16.55 14.23 5.47
C TYR A 407 16.70 12.81 6.04
N THR A 408 17.77 12.10 5.71
CA THR A 408 17.94 10.67 6.06
C THR A 408 18.30 10.45 7.53
N THR A 409 19.12 11.33 8.12
CA THR A 409 19.64 11.17 9.49
C THR A 409 18.78 11.90 10.52
N HIS A 410 18.30 13.10 10.17
CA HIS A 410 17.55 13.94 11.11
C HIS A 410 16.05 13.99 10.82
N GLY A 411 15.59 13.39 9.72
CA GLY A 411 14.18 13.25 9.38
C GLY A 411 13.52 14.58 8.95
N LEU A 412 14.31 15.56 8.51
CA LEU A 412 13.79 16.84 8.01
C LEU A 412 13.33 16.69 6.56
N SER A 413 12.08 17.08 6.27
CA SER A 413 11.62 17.13 4.87
C SER A 413 12.31 18.26 4.09
N PRO A 414 12.37 18.19 2.75
CA PRO A 414 12.89 19.29 1.93
C PRO A 414 12.25 20.64 2.23
N THR A 415 10.95 20.64 2.47
CA THR A 415 10.17 21.83 2.84
C THR A 415 10.63 22.40 4.18
N GLN A 416 10.93 21.54 5.14
CA GLN A 416 11.43 21.96 6.46
C GLN A 416 12.85 22.52 6.38
N ILE A 417 13.72 21.87 5.61
CA ILE A 417 15.09 22.38 5.37
C ILE A 417 15.02 23.79 4.81
N LYS A 418 14.13 24.03 3.84
CA LYS A 418 13.88 25.38 3.29
C LYS A 418 13.28 26.35 4.31
N SER A 419 12.34 25.90 5.14
CA SER A 419 11.73 26.75 6.17
C SER A 419 12.71 27.15 7.28
N LEU A 420 13.81 26.41 7.44
CA LEU A 420 14.93 26.75 8.32
C LEU A 420 15.90 27.75 7.70
N GLY A 421 15.61 28.28 6.50
CA GLY A 421 16.43 29.28 5.81
C GLY A 421 17.53 28.70 4.93
N TYR A 422 17.46 27.40 4.58
CA TYR A 422 18.41 26.77 3.67
C TYR A 422 17.86 26.63 2.26
N SER A 423 18.70 26.88 1.26
CA SER A 423 18.46 26.48 -0.13
C SER A 423 19.44 25.38 -0.54
N PHE A 424 19.04 24.54 -1.45
CA PHE A 424 19.87 23.47 -2.01
C PHE A 424 19.39 23.14 -3.43
N ASN A 425 20.23 22.46 -4.21
CA ASN A 425 19.87 21.99 -5.54
C ASN A 425 18.83 20.87 -5.46
N GLU A 426 17.58 21.18 -5.82
CA GLU A 426 16.44 20.26 -5.74
C GLU A 426 16.58 19.08 -6.71
N GLN A 427 17.19 19.29 -7.87
CA GLN A 427 17.37 18.23 -8.87
C GLN A 427 18.39 17.20 -8.38
N GLU A 428 19.53 17.65 -7.88
CA GLU A 428 20.53 16.75 -7.28
C GLU A 428 19.99 16.02 -6.04
N PHE A 429 19.19 16.70 -5.21
CA PHE A 429 18.51 16.10 -4.07
C PHE A 429 17.52 15.02 -4.53
N ALA A 430 16.71 15.28 -5.57
CA ALA A 430 15.76 14.33 -6.14
C ALA A 430 16.47 13.10 -6.73
N GLU A 431 17.62 13.29 -7.40
CA GLU A 431 18.45 12.17 -7.89
C GLU A 431 18.96 11.28 -6.76
N LYS A 432 19.44 11.88 -5.65
CA LYS A 432 19.86 11.16 -4.45
C LYS A 432 18.68 10.41 -3.80
N MET A 433 17.52 11.04 -3.73
CA MET A 433 16.28 10.41 -3.26
C MET A 433 15.87 9.24 -4.15
N LYS A 434 15.98 9.36 -5.47
CA LYS A 434 15.70 8.29 -6.42
C LYS A 434 16.66 7.12 -6.20
N GLY A 435 17.96 7.37 -6.11
CA GLY A 435 18.97 6.35 -5.82
C GLY A 435 18.72 5.63 -4.48
N HIS A 436 18.35 6.36 -3.43
CA HIS A 436 18.00 5.80 -2.13
C HIS A 436 16.68 4.98 -2.20
N LYS A 437 15.70 5.44 -2.97
CA LYS A 437 14.44 4.74 -3.23
C LYS A 437 14.67 3.45 -4.02
N ASP A 438 15.56 3.48 -5.01
CA ASP A 438 15.93 2.32 -5.83
C ASP A 438 16.71 1.27 -5.01
N LEU A 439 17.64 1.70 -4.15
CA LEU A 439 18.30 0.84 -3.17
C LEU A 439 17.31 0.22 -2.17
N SER A 440 16.34 1.00 -1.71
CA SER A 440 15.26 0.51 -0.83
C SER A 440 14.31 -0.44 -1.56
N ARG A 441 14.00 -0.19 -2.82
CA ARG A 441 13.18 -1.08 -3.68
C ARG A 441 13.93 -2.37 -3.99
N THR A 442 15.21 -2.31 -4.29
CA THR A 442 16.05 -3.50 -4.53
C THR A 442 16.17 -4.33 -3.25
N ALA A 443 16.26 -3.68 -2.10
CA ALA A 443 16.25 -4.37 -0.79
C ALA A 443 14.89 -5.01 -0.46
N SER A 444 13.77 -4.42 -0.92
CA SER A 444 12.43 -4.98 -0.69
C SER A 444 11.95 -5.94 -1.80
N SER A 445 12.35 -5.73 -3.05
CA SER A 445 12.03 -6.65 -4.15
C SER A 445 12.78 -7.99 -4.09
N GLY A 446 13.84 -8.07 -3.26
CA GLY A 446 14.59 -9.29 -3.00
C GLY A 446 14.21 -10.02 -1.71
N MET A 447 13.20 -9.56 -0.95
CA MET A 447 12.77 -10.27 0.27
C MET A 447 11.89 -11.46 -0.06
N PHE A 448 12.51 -12.64 -0.09
CA PHE A 448 11.82 -13.92 -0.17
C PHE A 448 11.17 -14.29 1.19
N LYS A 449 10.25 -15.27 1.17
CA LYS A 449 9.63 -15.82 2.40
C LYS A 449 10.70 -16.14 3.45
N GLY A 450 10.57 -15.54 4.65
CA GLY A 450 11.53 -15.75 5.75
C GLY A 450 12.51 -14.59 6.01
N GLY A 451 12.39 -13.46 5.30
CA GLY A 451 13.23 -12.28 5.53
C GLY A 451 14.63 -12.35 4.89
N LEU A 452 14.82 -13.23 3.89
CA LEU A 452 16.07 -13.38 3.17
C LEU A 452 16.20 -12.31 2.08
N ALA A 453 17.40 -11.71 1.97
CA ALA A 453 17.70 -10.75 0.90
C ALA A 453 17.89 -11.43 -0.47
N ASP A 454 18.36 -12.68 -0.48
CA ASP A 454 18.56 -13.51 -1.67
C ASP A 454 18.54 -15.02 -1.31
N HIS A 455 18.86 -15.90 -2.25
CA HIS A 455 19.00 -17.36 -2.03
C HIS A 455 20.46 -17.83 -2.00
N SER A 456 21.40 -16.96 -1.65
CA SER A 456 22.80 -17.37 -1.50
C SER A 456 22.96 -18.32 -0.31
N GLU A 457 24.03 -19.11 -0.33
CA GLU A 457 24.36 -20.03 0.77
C GLU A 457 24.47 -19.30 2.11
N ALA A 458 25.02 -18.09 2.12
CA ALA A 458 25.17 -17.28 3.32
C ALA A 458 23.82 -16.85 3.93
N THR A 459 22.85 -16.44 3.09
CA THR A 459 21.50 -16.08 3.56
C THR A 459 20.70 -17.30 4.02
N ILE A 460 20.85 -18.46 3.36
CA ILE A 460 20.23 -19.73 3.77
C ILE A 460 20.79 -20.17 5.14
N MET A 461 22.12 -20.07 5.36
CA MET A 461 22.74 -20.30 6.67
C MET A 461 22.22 -19.33 7.72
N GLY A 462 22.14 -18.04 7.41
CA GLY A 462 21.56 -17.02 8.27
C GLY A 462 20.12 -17.33 8.66
N HIS A 463 19.31 -17.84 7.73
CA HIS A 463 17.91 -18.22 8.00
C HIS A 463 17.81 -19.41 8.97
N THR A 464 18.65 -20.40 8.82
CA THR A 464 18.70 -21.51 9.79
C THR A 464 19.19 -21.01 11.17
N ALA A 465 20.14 -20.08 11.20
CA ALA A 465 20.59 -19.47 12.44
C ALA A 465 19.49 -18.68 13.18
N THR A 466 18.50 -18.10 12.46
CA THR A 466 17.37 -17.41 13.13
C THR A 466 16.49 -18.36 13.91
N HIS A 467 16.26 -19.59 13.43
CA HIS A 467 15.51 -20.61 14.18
C HIS A 467 16.24 -21.04 15.46
N LEU A 468 17.57 -21.26 15.37
CA LEU A 468 18.37 -21.54 16.55
C LEU A 468 18.37 -20.37 17.54
N LEU A 469 18.52 -19.13 17.05
CA LEU A 469 18.50 -17.93 17.87
C LEU A 469 17.14 -17.72 18.56
N HIS A 470 16.04 -17.92 17.83
CA HIS A 470 14.70 -17.79 18.36
C HIS A 470 14.45 -18.76 19.53
N GLN A 471 14.78 -20.04 19.35
CA GLN A 471 14.62 -21.02 20.41
C GLN A 471 15.57 -20.74 21.59
N ALA A 472 16.83 -20.37 21.33
CA ALA A 472 17.79 -20.02 22.39
C ALA A 472 17.34 -18.80 23.23
N LEU A 473 16.74 -17.79 22.59
CA LEU A 473 16.14 -16.65 23.29
C LEU A 473 14.96 -17.09 24.16
N ARG A 474 14.11 -18.01 23.70
CA ARG A 474 13.00 -18.57 24.48
C ARG A 474 13.51 -19.37 25.68
N ASP A 475 14.57 -20.14 25.51
CA ASP A 475 15.16 -20.94 26.58
C ASP A 475 15.76 -20.05 27.70
N VAL A 476 16.28 -18.86 27.34
CA VAL A 476 16.91 -17.94 28.30
C VAL A 476 15.92 -16.95 28.90
N LEU A 477 14.97 -16.43 28.11
CA LEU A 477 14.09 -15.31 28.48
C LEU A 477 12.62 -15.73 28.73
N GLY A 478 12.25 -16.94 28.30
CA GLY A 478 10.90 -17.48 28.50
C GLY A 478 10.10 -17.69 27.23
N ASN A 479 9.15 -18.64 27.30
CA ASN A 479 8.37 -19.12 26.14
C ASN A 479 7.39 -18.09 25.54
N GLN A 480 7.10 -16.99 26.23
CA GLN A 480 6.26 -15.89 25.74
C GLN A 480 6.96 -15.05 24.66
N LEU A 481 8.29 -15.26 24.47
CA LEU A 481 9.05 -14.56 23.44
C LEU A 481 8.69 -15.10 22.05
N HIS A 482 8.42 -14.20 21.12
CA HIS A 482 8.19 -14.51 19.71
C HIS A 482 8.89 -13.51 18.81
N GLN A 483 9.23 -13.97 17.61
CA GLN A 483 9.79 -13.13 16.55
C GLN A 483 8.76 -12.10 16.08
N THR A 484 9.17 -10.83 15.95
CA THR A 484 8.35 -9.76 15.37
C THR A 484 8.89 -9.29 14.01
N GLY A 485 10.09 -9.72 13.63
CA GLY A 485 10.68 -9.43 12.32
C GLY A 485 12.06 -10.03 12.16
N SER A 486 12.50 -10.19 10.91
CA SER A 486 13.87 -10.57 10.56
C SER A 486 14.32 -9.92 9.26
N ASN A 487 15.65 -9.79 9.10
CA ASN A 487 16.26 -9.41 7.83
C ASN A 487 17.63 -10.08 7.75
N ILE A 488 17.80 -10.93 6.75
CA ILE A 488 18.99 -11.78 6.60
C ILE A 488 19.66 -11.41 5.28
N THR A 489 20.90 -10.97 5.37
CA THR A 489 21.76 -10.64 4.23
C THR A 489 23.02 -11.53 4.26
N THR A 490 23.82 -11.45 3.23
CA THR A 490 25.12 -12.14 3.18
C THR A 490 26.09 -11.69 4.27
N GLU A 491 25.89 -10.50 4.84
CA GLU A 491 26.78 -9.88 5.83
C GLU A 491 26.30 -10.07 7.27
N ARG A 492 24.96 -10.19 7.49
CA ARG A 492 24.40 -10.20 8.85
C ARG A 492 23.01 -10.81 8.92
N VAL A 493 22.66 -11.24 10.12
CA VAL A 493 21.31 -11.57 10.57
C VAL A 493 20.81 -10.46 11.47
N ARG A 494 19.63 -9.92 11.19
CA ARG A 494 18.85 -9.06 12.08
C ARG A 494 17.63 -9.85 12.56
N PHE A 495 17.42 -9.88 13.88
CA PHE A 495 16.32 -10.58 14.51
C PHE A 495 15.61 -9.66 15.50
N ASP A 496 14.31 -9.41 15.29
CA ASP A 496 13.46 -8.56 16.12
C ASP A 496 12.49 -9.44 16.91
N PHE A 497 12.25 -9.12 18.18
CA PHE A 497 11.41 -9.91 19.06
C PHE A 497 10.77 -9.06 20.16
N ASN A 498 9.66 -9.55 20.72
CA ASN A 498 8.94 -8.92 21.82
C ASN A 498 9.69 -9.12 23.13
N TYR A 499 10.32 -8.07 23.63
CA TYR A 499 10.96 -8.04 24.94
C TYR A 499 11.18 -6.60 25.39
N ASP A 500 10.73 -6.24 26.60
CA ASP A 500 10.74 -4.86 27.08
C ASP A 500 12.05 -4.43 27.75
N LYS A 501 12.89 -5.39 28.18
CA LYS A 501 14.13 -5.16 28.91
C LYS A 501 15.37 -5.33 28.01
N SER A 502 16.47 -4.69 28.37
CA SER A 502 17.76 -5.00 27.77
C SER A 502 18.25 -6.35 28.28
N LEU A 503 18.76 -7.19 27.38
CA LEU A 503 19.47 -8.40 27.78
C LEU A 503 20.81 -8.00 28.47
N THR A 504 21.14 -8.68 29.52
CA THR A 504 22.45 -8.57 30.16
C THR A 504 23.52 -9.20 29.27
N ALA A 505 24.79 -8.85 29.53
CA ALA A 505 25.91 -9.47 28.84
C ALA A 505 25.99 -10.99 29.07
N GLU A 506 25.54 -11.47 30.23
CA GLU A 506 25.47 -12.88 30.57
C GLU A 506 24.38 -13.60 29.80
N GLU A 507 23.18 -12.99 29.67
CA GLU A 507 22.07 -13.54 28.87
C GLU A 507 22.45 -13.61 27.40
N LEU A 508 23.03 -12.55 26.82
CA LEU A 508 23.49 -12.54 25.42
C LEU A 508 24.55 -13.64 25.19
N LYS A 509 25.49 -13.76 26.10
CA LYS A 509 26.52 -14.81 26.01
C LYS A 509 25.91 -16.21 26.11
N LYS A 510 24.96 -16.42 27.01
CA LYS A 510 24.26 -17.71 27.15
C LYS A 510 23.48 -18.08 25.88
N VAL A 511 22.80 -17.12 25.28
CA VAL A 511 22.09 -17.32 23.99
C VAL A 511 23.11 -17.69 22.89
N GLU A 512 24.21 -16.95 22.77
CA GLU A 512 25.25 -17.23 21.77
C GLU A 512 25.86 -18.61 21.98
N ASP A 513 26.18 -18.99 23.25
CA ASP A 513 26.76 -20.28 23.58
C ASP A 513 25.80 -21.44 23.22
N ILE A 514 24.49 -21.33 23.50
CA ILE A 514 23.49 -22.32 23.14
C ILE A 514 23.43 -22.49 21.61
N VAL A 515 23.34 -21.38 20.83
CA VAL A 515 23.31 -21.46 19.37
C VAL A 515 24.56 -22.17 18.83
N ASN A 516 25.74 -21.84 19.32
CA ASN A 516 27.01 -22.47 18.92
C ASN A 516 27.09 -23.95 19.34
N GLU A 517 26.49 -24.33 20.47
CA GLU A 517 26.37 -25.73 20.88
C GLU A 517 25.53 -26.51 19.87
N LYS A 518 24.38 -26.00 19.48
CA LYS A 518 23.49 -26.64 18.47
C LYS A 518 24.10 -26.69 17.06
N ILE A 519 24.96 -25.74 16.73
CA ILE A 519 25.79 -25.80 15.51
C ILE A 519 26.81 -26.95 15.60
N LYS A 520 27.48 -27.07 16.75
CA LYS A 520 28.48 -28.13 16.98
C LYS A 520 27.87 -29.54 17.03
N GLU A 521 26.64 -29.67 17.54
CA GLU A 521 25.87 -30.93 17.53
C GLU A 521 25.56 -31.42 16.12
N ASN A 522 25.64 -30.56 15.12
CA ASN A 522 25.38 -30.85 13.70
C ASN A 522 24.01 -31.49 13.46
N LEU A 523 22.97 -30.86 14.01
CA LEU A 523 21.60 -31.35 13.96
C LEU A 523 21.05 -31.37 12.52
N PRO A 524 20.27 -32.40 12.13
CA PRO A 524 19.62 -32.46 10.84
C PRO A 524 18.50 -31.41 10.77
N VAL A 525 18.35 -30.78 9.58
CA VAL A 525 17.30 -29.80 9.30
C VAL A 525 16.44 -30.35 8.16
N HIS A 526 15.16 -30.54 8.42
CA HIS A 526 14.19 -31.03 7.44
C HIS A 526 12.83 -30.39 7.68
N PHE A 527 11.90 -30.58 6.77
CA PHE A 527 10.53 -30.12 6.95
C PHE A 527 9.52 -31.25 6.76
N GLU A 528 8.37 -31.09 7.39
CA GLU A 528 7.18 -31.91 7.17
C GLU A 528 5.98 -31.02 6.87
N ILE A 529 5.06 -31.52 6.02
CA ILE A 529 3.75 -30.90 5.81
C ILE A 529 2.75 -31.69 6.61
N MET A 530 1.99 -31.01 7.48
CA MET A 530 1.04 -31.66 8.37
C MET A 530 -0.14 -30.75 8.71
N PRO A 531 -1.27 -31.31 9.16
CA PRO A 531 -2.40 -30.52 9.64
C PRO A 531 -1.98 -29.54 10.74
N LEU A 532 -2.52 -28.32 10.70
CA LEU A 532 -2.20 -27.24 11.66
C LEU A 532 -2.34 -27.70 13.12
N GLN A 533 -3.40 -28.45 13.44
CA GLN A 533 -3.58 -28.95 14.80
C GLN A 533 -2.46 -29.87 15.24
N LYS A 534 -2.01 -30.79 14.37
CA LYS A 534 -0.88 -31.69 14.66
C LYS A 534 0.42 -30.91 14.90
N ALA A 535 0.65 -29.87 14.12
CA ALA A 535 1.82 -28.99 14.29
C ALA A 535 1.79 -28.25 15.64
N LYS A 536 0.60 -27.75 16.05
CA LYS A 536 0.40 -27.13 17.37
C LYS A 536 0.62 -28.13 18.51
N ASP A 537 0.11 -29.35 18.38
CA ASP A 537 0.29 -30.42 19.38
C ASP A 537 1.77 -30.82 19.54
N LEU A 538 2.57 -30.69 18.49
CA LEU A 538 4.03 -30.89 18.50
C LEU A 538 4.80 -29.70 19.08
N GLY A 539 4.11 -28.61 19.46
CA GLY A 539 4.72 -27.39 20.01
C GLY A 539 5.46 -26.55 18.98
N ALA A 540 5.11 -26.66 17.69
CA ALA A 540 5.72 -25.83 16.65
C ALA A 540 5.40 -24.34 16.86
N ILE A 541 6.42 -23.49 16.76
CA ILE A 541 6.30 -22.05 16.95
C ILE A 541 5.82 -21.41 15.65
N GLY A 542 4.71 -20.65 15.74
CA GLY A 542 4.17 -19.87 14.63
C GLY A 542 4.14 -18.38 14.94
N LEU A 543 4.27 -17.56 13.91
CA LEU A 543 4.21 -16.09 14.06
C LEU A 543 2.77 -15.60 14.31
N PHE A 544 1.73 -16.37 13.91
CA PHE A 544 0.32 -15.96 13.99
C PHE A 544 -0.57 -17.21 14.14
N ASP A 545 -1.21 -17.35 15.29
CA ASP A 545 -2.03 -18.53 15.61
C ASP A 545 -3.30 -18.72 14.75
N ASP A 546 -3.83 -17.64 14.13
CA ASP A 546 -5.14 -17.66 13.47
C ASP A 546 -5.10 -17.70 11.93
N LYS A 547 -3.92 -17.79 11.30
CA LYS A 547 -3.74 -17.52 9.85
C LYS A 547 -3.22 -18.69 9.01
N TYR A 548 -3.12 -19.88 9.54
CA TYR A 548 -2.56 -21.01 8.81
C TYR A 548 -3.63 -21.80 8.04
N GLN A 549 -3.27 -22.26 6.84
CA GLN A 549 -4.08 -23.22 6.05
C GLN A 549 -4.26 -24.52 6.82
N ALA A 550 -5.20 -25.37 6.35
CA ALA A 550 -5.46 -26.69 6.96
C ALA A 550 -4.19 -27.53 7.12
N ASP A 551 -3.27 -27.46 6.14
CA ASP A 551 -1.94 -28.08 6.18
C ASP A 551 -0.84 -27.00 6.19
N VAL A 552 0.13 -27.18 7.06
CA VAL A 552 1.24 -26.25 7.29
C VAL A 552 2.59 -26.93 7.11
N LYS A 553 3.57 -26.16 6.61
CA LYS A 553 4.95 -26.61 6.50
C LYS A 553 5.71 -26.25 7.78
N VAL A 554 6.20 -27.24 8.49
CA VAL A 554 6.98 -27.09 9.72
C VAL A 554 8.42 -27.51 9.46
N TYR A 555 9.38 -26.63 9.75
CA TYR A 555 10.79 -26.98 9.76
C TYR A 555 11.22 -27.45 11.14
N PHE A 556 12.00 -28.51 11.14
CA PHE A 556 12.61 -29.13 12.32
C PHE A 556 14.11 -28.95 12.27
N VAL A 557 14.71 -28.48 13.35
CA VAL A 557 16.15 -28.46 13.55
C VAL A 557 16.45 -29.49 14.65
N GLY A 558 16.62 -30.73 14.26
CA GLY A 558 16.60 -31.86 15.18
C GLY A 558 15.31 -31.86 16.02
N ASP A 559 15.45 -32.11 17.32
CA ASP A 559 14.36 -31.95 18.29
C ASP A 559 14.37 -30.56 18.97
N TYR A 560 15.32 -29.70 18.60
CA TYR A 560 15.58 -28.45 19.32
C TYR A 560 14.64 -27.31 18.91
N SER A 561 14.42 -27.10 17.62
CA SER A 561 13.50 -26.06 17.15
C SER A 561 12.49 -26.65 16.16
N LYS A 562 11.23 -26.20 16.27
CA LYS A 562 10.13 -26.57 15.39
C LYS A 562 9.37 -25.28 15.06
N GLU A 563 9.42 -24.83 13.79
CA GLU A 563 8.83 -23.56 13.41
C GLU A 563 8.05 -23.63 12.09
N PHE A 564 6.93 -22.91 12.03
CA PHE A 564 6.22 -22.67 10.77
C PHE A 564 7.07 -21.79 9.86
N CYS A 565 7.63 -22.36 8.81
CA CYS A 565 8.51 -21.65 7.90
C CYS A 565 8.38 -22.12 6.45
N GLY A 566 8.41 -21.17 5.52
CA GLY A 566 8.35 -21.46 4.08
C GLY A 566 9.69 -21.34 3.36
N GLY A 567 10.72 -20.78 4.02
CA GLY A 567 12.00 -20.45 3.39
C GLY A 567 12.96 -21.63 3.24
N PRO A 568 14.05 -21.49 2.46
CA PRO A 568 15.07 -22.50 2.39
C PRO A 568 15.94 -22.51 3.64
N HIS A 569 16.44 -23.71 4.01
CA HIS A 569 17.36 -23.95 5.11
C HIS A 569 18.50 -24.86 4.67
N VAL A 570 19.61 -24.86 5.43
CA VAL A 570 20.66 -25.86 5.29
C VAL A 570 20.14 -27.22 5.76
N ASP A 571 20.73 -28.30 5.29
CA ASP A 571 20.37 -29.67 5.69
C ASP A 571 20.93 -30.09 7.05
N PHE A 572 22.00 -29.43 7.52
CA PHE A 572 22.63 -29.67 8.83
C PHE A 572 23.12 -28.37 9.46
N THR A 573 22.96 -28.22 10.78
CA THR A 573 23.38 -27.00 11.51
C THR A 573 24.89 -26.78 11.48
N GLY A 574 25.72 -27.82 11.33
CA GLY A 574 27.16 -27.72 11.23
C GLY A 574 27.66 -26.88 10.05
N LYS A 575 26.83 -26.70 8.98
CA LYS A 575 27.15 -25.80 7.87
C LYS A 575 27.25 -24.34 8.29
N LEU A 576 26.63 -23.94 9.37
CA LEU A 576 26.69 -22.58 9.91
C LEU A 576 28.09 -22.25 10.48
N LYS A 577 28.90 -23.25 10.80
CA LYS A 577 30.24 -23.18 11.38
C LYS A 577 30.29 -22.44 12.72
N ARG A 578 29.95 -21.15 12.75
CA ARG A 578 29.99 -20.31 13.94
C ARG A 578 28.97 -19.20 13.89
N PHE A 579 28.39 -18.86 15.04
CA PHE A 579 27.42 -17.77 15.22
C PHE A 579 27.95 -16.78 16.25
N LYS A 580 27.76 -15.46 16.03
CA LYS A 580 28.16 -14.42 16.97
C LYS A 580 27.13 -13.30 17.00
N ILE A 581 26.70 -12.92 18.20
CA ILE A 581 25.90 -11.73 18.44
C ILE A 581 26.83 -10.51 18.44
N LEU A 582 26.53 -9.53 17.59
CA LEU A 582 27.30 -8.29 17.46
C LEU A 582 26.83 -7.22 18.43
N LYS A 583 25.51 -7.03 18.54
CA LYS A 583 24.88 -6.03 19.41
C LYS A 583 23.38 -6.29 19.56
N GLN A 584 22.78 -5.60 20.54
CA GLN A 584 21.34 -5.47 20.68
C GLN A 584 20.93 -3.99 20.66
N ASP A 585 19.74 -3.71 20.14
CA ASP A 585 19.15 -2.36 20.11
C ASP A 585 17.73 -2.40 20.69
N ASN A 586 17.27 -1.30 21.29
CA ASN A 586 15.87 -1.09 21.63
C ASN A 586 15.19 -0.43 20.42
N ILE A 587 14.12 -1.02 19.91
CA ILE A 587 13.37 -0.50 18.76
C ILE A 587 12.03 0.13 19.13
N GLY A 588 11.76 0.25 20.44
CA GLY A 588 10.51 0.82 20.96
C GLY A 588 9.39 -0.20 21.12
N HIS A 589 8.26 0.22 21.70
CA HIS A 589 7.03 -0.59 21.83
C HIS A 589 7.23 -1.99 22.45
N GLY A 590 8.12 -2.11 23.45
CA GLY A 590 8.41 -3.40 24.09
C GLY A 590 9.13 -4.40 23.18
N GLN A 591 9.85 -3.94 22.16
CA GLN A 591 10.57 -4.80 21.22
C GLN A 591 12.09 -4.58 21.29
N ARG A 592 12.81 -5.65 21.06
CA ARG A 592 14.27 -5.69 20.99
C ARG A 592 14.75 -6.21 19.65
N ARG A 593 15.96 -5.84 19.30
CA ARG A 593 16.64 -6.24 18.08
C ARG A 593 18.02 -6.78 18.38
N ILE A 594 18.35 -7.93 17.82
CA ILE A 594 19.70 -8.50 17.83
C ILE A 594 20.27 -8.46 16.42
N TYR A 595 21.56 -8.11 16.33
CA TYR A 595 22.36 -8.28 15.12
C TYR A 595 23.40 -9.38 15.38
N ALA A 596 23.49 -10.30 14.43
CA ALA A 596 24.42 -11.41 14.51
C ALA A 596 25.07 -11.70 13.15
N VAL A 597 26.12 -12.46 13.15
CA VAL A 597 26.81 -12.97 11.96
C VAL A 597 26.98 -14.48 12.05
N VAL A 598 27.05 -15.12 10.88
CA VAL A 598 27.22 -16.56 10.71
C VAL A 598 28.45 -16.79 9.83
N ASN A 599 29.19 -17.85 10.08
CA ASN A 599 30.34 -18.26 9.26
C ASN A 599 31.42 -17.16 9.13
N TYR A 600 31.84 -16.57 10.25
CA TYR A 600 32.89 -15.52 10.30
C TYR A 600 34.25 -16.08 10.69
#